data_e41e953f76ed0f0ff8ffddef5c233320
#
_entry.id   e41e953f76ed0f0ff8ffddef5c233320
#
_cell.length_a   1.000
_cell.length_b   1.000
_cell.length_c   1.000
_cell.angle_alpha   90.00
_cell.angle_beta   90.00
_cell.angle_gamma   90.00
#
_symmetry.space_group_name_H-M   'P 1'
#
loop_
_entity.id
_entity.type
_entity.pdbx_description
1 polymer ?
#
loop_
_entity_poly.entity_id
_entity_poly.type
_entity_poly.pdbx_seq_one_letter_code
_entity_poly.pdbx_strand_id
1 'polypeptide(L)'
;ARTFSKLLEDHPEYNKDFQDFTYFENTVGAYSCTKRSIPFILSGDWYENDEPFDDYMRNMYEVSPLFNALQEKGYNMELCDTELYMNDDIAKMFSNVYRVDFKMSSYTKFAKPLLKLIGFRYAPFELKKKCIFKPAAFDELVRVENTGENYSFTTSDYQFKGHLDTVGITTENSNPKFKFFHLDGAHVPFIYDKNMNIIDEHEGTFEMSVEAV
;
A
#
# COMPACT_ATOMS: atom_id res chain seq x y z
N ALA A 1 6.32 19.10 -1.54
CA ALA A 1 6.98 20.08 -0.66
C ALA A 1 6.09 21.32 -0.42
N ARG A 2 5.70 22.08 -1.45
CA ARG A 2 4.88 23.32 -1.26
C ARG A 2 3.55 23.09 -0.55
N THR A 3 2.90 21.96 -0.78
CA THR A 3 1.62 21.59 -0.13
C THR A 3 1.78 21.40 1.35
N PHE A 4 2.85 20.75 1.79
CA PHE A 4 3.13 20.53 3.20
C PHE A 4 3.51 21.83 3.95
N SER A 5 4.33 22.71 3.34
CA SER A 5 4.62 24.02 3.91
C SER A 5 3.35 24.84 4.11
N LYS A 6 2.48 24.87 3.08
CA LYS A 6 1.20 25.56 3.18
C LYS A 6 0.29 24.97 4.25
N LEU A 7 0.25 23.64 4.38
CA LEU A 7 -0.51 22.97 5.45
C LEU A 7 -0.06 23.46 6.84
N LEU A 8 1.24 23.52 7.09
CA LEU A 8 1.77 23.98 8.38
C LEU A 8 1.57 25.49 8.61
N GLU A 9 1.48 26.30 7.54
CA GLU A 9 1.11 27.72 7.63
C GLU A 9 -0.37 27.88 7.97
N ASP A 10 -1.25 27.12 7.32
CA ASP A 10 -2.69 27.18 7.53
C ASP A 10 -3.12 26.51 8.86
N HIS A 11 -2.36 25.52 9.33
CA HIS A 11 -2.59 24.72 10.54
C HIS A 11 -1.35 24.67 11.45
N PRO A 12 -0.98 25.78 12.12
CA PRO A 12 0.22 25.85 12.95
C PRO A 12 0.18 24.89 14.16
N GLU A 13 -0.99 24.39 14.54
CA GLU A 13 -1.15 23.39 15.59
C GLU A 13 -0.44 22.05 15.27
N TYR A 14 -0.26 21.73 13.98
CA TYR A 14 0.42 20.49 13.57
C TYR A 14 1.94 20.56 13.73
N ASN A 15 2.52 21.74 13.88
CA ASN A 15 3.98 21.88 14.07
C ASN A 15 4.50 21.08 15.27
N LYS A 16 3.69 20.90 16.32
CA LYS A 16 4.06 20.10 17.50
C LYS A 16 4.30 18.62 17.16
N ASP A 17 3.57 18.09 16.17
CA ASP A 17 3.63 16.69 15.79
C ASP A 17 4.85 16.40 14.89
N PHE A 18 5.44 17.47 14.32
CA PHE A 18 6.62 17.41 13.46
C PHE A 18 7.89 18.03 14.08
N GLN A 19 7.88 18.34 15.39
CA GLN A 19 8.99 19.04 16.05
C GLN A 19 10.32 18.27 16.02
N ASP A 20 10.27 16.93 15.94
CA ASP A 20 11.43 16.05 15.88
C ASP A 20 11.86 15.69 14.45
N PHE A 21 11.17 16.25 13.44
CA PHE A 21 11.49 16.04 12.03
C PHE A 21 12.28 17.19 11.44
N THR A 22 13.16 16.88 10.50
CA THR A 22 13.84 17.90 9.69
C THR A 22 13.11 18.03 8.34
N TYR A 23 12.54 19.21 8.10
CA TYR A 23 11.90 19.52 6.81
C TYR A 23 12.93 20.05 5.81
N PHE A 24 12.99 19.43 4.64
CA PHE A 24 13.85 19.83 3.52
C PHE A 24 13.02 20.52 2.43
N GLU A 25 12.97 21.84 2.46
CA GLU A 25 12.12 22.64 1.57
C GLU A 25 12.42 22.46 0.08
N ASN A 26 13.69 22.31 -0.26
CA ASN A 26 14.15 22.22 -1.67
C ASN A 26 14.40 20.79 -2.13
N THR A 27 13.63 19.82 -1.64
CA THR A 27 13.75 18.43 -2.04
C THR A 27 13.03 18.16 -3.35
N VAL A 28 13.69 17.44 -4.23
CA VAL A 28 13.12 16.92 -5.48
C VAL A 28 13.09 15.40 -5.38
N GLY A 29 11.93 14.81 -5.67
CA GLY A 29 11.79 13.35 -5.73
C GLY A 29 12.60 12.76 -6.89
N ALA A 30 13.20 11.59 -6.68
CA ALA A 30 13.96 10.88 -7.70
C ALA A 30 13.07 10.48 -8.90
N TYR A 31 11.84 10.05 -8.62
CA TYR A 31 10.85 9.68 -9.62
C TYR A 31 9.50 10.38 -9.36
N SER A 32 8.69 10.47 -10.40
CA SER A 32 7.36 11.08 -10.34
C SER A 32 6.25 10.15 -9.84
N CYS A 33 6.55 8.88 -9.57
CA CYS A 33 5.57 7.90 -9.11
C CYS A 33 6.16 6.99 -8.03
N THR A 34 5.30 6.55 -7.12
CA THR A 34 5.61 5.68 -5.98
C THR A 34 6.27 4.38 -6.42
N LYS A 35 5.72 3.73 -7.45
CA LYS A 35 6.18 2.44 -7.97
C LYS A 35 7.66 2.39 -8.36
N ARG A 36 8.27 3.55 -8.67
CA ARG A 36 9.71 3.68 -8.94
C ARG A 36 10.47 4.31 -7.78
N SER A 37 9.82 5.16 -7.00
CA SER A 37 10.47 5.85 -5.88
C SER A 37 10.77 4.91 -4.72
N ILE A 38 9.85 4.01 -4.36
CA ILE A 38 10.06 3.05 -3.26
C ILE A 38 11.24 2.10 -3.53
N PRO A 39 11.32 1.43 -4.69
CA PRO A 39 12.48 0.64 -5.03
C PRO A 39 13.80 1.40 -4.90
N PHE A 40 13.85 2.60 -5.46
CA PHE A 40 15.03 3.45 -5.37
C PHE A 40 15.39 3.82 -3.92
N ILE A 41 14.40 4.17 -3.08
CA ILE A 41 14.62 4.48 -1.66
C ILE A 41 15.23 3.28 -0.91
N LEU A 42 14.75 2.08 -1.22
CA LEU A 42 15.14 0.86 -0.51
C LEU A 42 16.43 0.23 -1.03
N SER A 43 16.82 0.49 -2.28
CA SER A 43 18.04 -0.08 -2.89
C SER A 43 19.13 0.95 -3.11
N GLY A 44 18.77 2.21 -3.37
CA GLY A 44 19.69 3.23 -3.89
C GLY A 44 19.99 3.07 -5.38
N ASP A 45 19.33 2.15 -6.06
CA ASP A 45 19.58 1.82 -7.46
C ASP A 45 18.59 2.49 -8.41
N TRP A 46 19.08 3.06 -9.52
CA TRP A 46 18.29 3.77 -10.51
C TRP A 46 17.76 2.82 -11.58
N TYR A 47 16.48 2.94 -11.89
CA TYR A 47 15.93 2.30 -13.08
C TYR A 47 16.31 3.09 -14.33
N GLU A 48 17.28 2.60 -15.08
CA GLU A 48 17.80 3.25 -16.29
C GLU A 48 17.04 2.86 -17.56
N ASN A 49 16.02 2.01 -17.44
CA ASN A 49 15.19 1.51 -18.54
C ASN A 49 15.98 0.65 -19.56
N ASP A 50 16.99 -0.02 -19.09
CA ASP A 50 17.86 -0.94 -19.82
C ASP A 50 17.41 -2.40 -19.74
N GLU A 51 16.51 -2.71 -18.79
CA GLU A 51 15.85 -4.00 -18.60
C GLU A 51 14.33 -3.85 -18.44
N PRO A 52 13.53 -4.92 -18.56
CA PRO A 52 12.11 -4.88 -18.21
C PRO A 52 11.90 -4.45 -16.77
N PHE A 53 10.91 -3.58 -16.54
CA PHE A 53 10.67 -3.03 -15.21
C PHE A 53 10.40 -4.08 -14.12
N ASP A 54 9.72 -5.18 -14.46
CA ASP A 54 9.46 -6.27 -13.52
C ASP A 54 10.74 -7.04 -13.14
N ASP A 55 11.72 -7.11 -14.03
CA ASP A 55 13.02 -7.71 -13.76
C ASP A 55 13.85 -6.79 -12.84
N TYR A 56 13.89 -5.49 -13.14
CA TYR A 56 14.49 -4.50 -12.24
C TYR A 56 13.89 -4.58 -10.83
N MET A 57 12.55 -4.61 -10.72
CA MET A 57 11.86 -4.70 -9.42
C MET A 57 12.22 -5.95 -8.64
N ARG A 58 12.41 -7.07 -9.31
CA ARG A 58 12.85 -8.32 -8.68
C ARG A 58 14.30 -8.21 -8.23
N ASN A 59 15.19 -7.87 -9.16
CA ASN A 59 16.62 -7.79 -8.92
C ASN A 59 16.95 -6.81 -7.80
N MET A 60 16.31 -5.65 -7.81
CA MET A 60 16.53 -4.59 -6.84
C MET A 60 16.30 -5.06 -5.39
N TYR A 61 15.24 -5.82 -5.11
CA TYR A 61 14.98 -6.32 -3.76
C TYR A 61 15.92 -7.47 -3.38
N GLU A 62 16.27 -8.34 -4.32
CA GLU A 62 17.18 -9.47 -4.08
C GLU A 62 18.60 -9.02 -3.81
N VAL A 63 19.07 -7.97 -4.50
CA VAL A 63 20.45 -7.48 -4.38
C VAL A 63 20.58 -6.23 -3.50
N SER A 64 19.50 -5.74 -2.90
CA SER A 64 19.52 -4.52 -2.09
C SER A 64 20.62 -4.56 -1.01
N PRO A 65 21.59 -3.65 -1.02
CA PRO A 65 22.61 -3.58 0.02
C PRO A 65 22.01 -3.36 1.42
N LEU A 66 20.89 -2.63 1.50
CA LEU A 66 20.20 -2.40 2.76
C LEU A 66 19.64 -3.72 3.32
N PHE A 67 18.87 -4.47 2.53
CA PHE A 67 18.25 -5.70 3.01
C PHE A 67 19.29 -6.77 3.33
N ASN A 68 20.32 -6.91 2.51
CA ASN A 68 21.43 -7.83 2.77
C ASN A 68 22.13 -7.48 4.08
N ALA A 69 22.47 -6.22 4.31
CA ALA A 69 23.10 -5.78 5.55
C ALA A 69 22.21 -5.98 6.78
N LEU A 70 20.89 -5.81 6.66
CA LEU A 70 19.94 -6.05 7.74
C LEU A 70 19.84 -7.54 8.08
N GLN A 71 19.78 -8.41 7.06
CA GLN A 71 19.78 -9.86 7.24
C GLN A 71 21.07 -10.36 7.90
N GLU A 72 22.23 -9.92 7.42
CA GLU A 72 23.53 -10.27 7.99
C GLU A 72 23.65 -9.88 9.47
N LYS A 73 23.04 -8.78 9.86
CA LYS A 73 22.99 -8.30 11.24
C LYS A 73 21.87 -8.91 12.07
N GLY A 74 21.08 -9.82 11.51
CA GLY A 74 20.01 -10.53 12.21
C GLY A 74 18.80 -9.67 12.54
N TYR A 75 18.52 -8.62 11.74
CA TYR A 75 17.30 -7.83 11.88
C TYR A 75 16.07 -8.62 11.48
N ASN A 76 15.01 -8.52 12.26
CA ASN A 76 13.69 -8.92 11.83
C ASN A 76 13.08 -7.81 10.98
N MET A 77 12.75 -8.10 9.72
CA MET A 77 12.20 -7.13 8.79
C MET A 77 10.70 -7.31 8.65
N GLU A 78 9.97 -6.20 8.72
CA GLU A 78 8.52 -6.12 8.55
C GLU A 78 8.16 -5.06 7.50
N LEU A 79 7.08 -5.31 6.76
CA LEU A 79 6.70 -4.53 5.59
C LEU A 79 5.22 -4.14 5.64
N CYS A 80 4.93 -2.87 5.39
CA CYS A 80 3.59 -2.35 5.11
C CYS A 80 3.68 -1.45 3.87
N ASP A 81 3.22 -1.97 2.72
CA ASP A 81 3.30 -1.25 1.44
C ASP A 81 2.31 -1.84 0.43
N THR A 82 1.88 -1.02 -0.52
CA THR A 82 1.00 -1.42 -1.63
C THR A 82 1.74 -1.68 -2.94
N GLU A 83 2.98 -1.21 -3.07
CA GLU A 83 3.71 -1.14 -4.35
C GLU A 83 4.87 -2.14 -4.47
N LEU A 84 5.09 -2.97 -3.45
CA LEU A 84 6.18 -3.92 -3.46
C LEU A 84 5.92 -5.11 -4.37
N TYR A 85 6.91 -5.39 -5.21
CA TYR A 85 6.96 -6.67 -5.93
C TYR A 85 7.23 -7.80 -4.95
N MET A 86 6.48 -8.89 -5.05
CA MET A 86 6.60 -10.03 -4.14
C MET A 86 6.81 -11.33 -4.92
N ASN A 87 7.86 -12.06 -4.57
CA ASN A 87 8.12 -13.44 -4.96
C ASN A 87 8.55 -14.26 -3.73
N ASP A 88 8.85 -15.55 -3.91
CA ASP A 88 9.22 -16.46 -2.82
C ASP A 88 10.48 -16.00 -2.08
N ASP A 89 11.46 -15.46 -2.75
CA ASP A 89 12.74 -15.10 -2.15
C ASP A 89 12.63 -13.78 -1.40
N ILE A 90 11.94 -12.80 -1.96
CA ILE A 90 11.63 -11.53 -1.29
C ILE A 90 10.73 -11.77 -0.09
N ALA A 91 9.70 -12.62 -0.22
CA ALA A 91 8.78 -12.92 0.88
C ALA A 91 9.49 -13.51 2.10
N LYS A 92 10.51 -14.34 1.92
CA LYS A 92 11.32 -14.91 3.01
C LYS A 92 12.10 -13.88 3.82
N MET A 93 12.32 -12.68 3.26
CA MET A 93 13.05 -11.61 3.96
C MET A 93 12.20 -10.96 5.05
N PHE A 94 10.85 -11.04 4.94
CA PHE A 94 9.93 -10.32 5.81
C PHE A 94 9.11 -11.27 6.68
N SER A 95 9.09 -11.01 7.97
CA SER A 95 8.44 -11.87 8.96
C SER A 95 6.91 -11.74 8.99
N ASN A 96 6.37 -10.64 8.49
CA ASN A 96 4.93 -10.39 8.43
C ASN A 96 4.30 -10.77 7.07
N VAL A 97 5.09 -11.29 6.13
CA VAL A 97 4.60 -11.77 4.84
C VAL A 97 4.31 -13.27 4.94
N TYR A 98 3.12 -13.69 4.57
CA TYR A 98 2.71 -15.09 4.63
C TYR A 98 1.91 -15.47 3.39
N ARG A 99 1.91 -16.74 3.07
CA ARG A 99 1.16 -17.26 1.92
C ARG A 99 -0.32 -17.40 2.26
N VAL A 100 -1.12 -16.98 1.31
CA VAL A 100 -2.58 -17.08 1.38
C VAL A 100 -3.15 -17.77 0.15
N ASP A 101 -4.31 -18.34 0.31
CA ASP A 101 -5.11 -18.87 -0.78
C ASP A 101 -6.39 -18.05 -0.92
N PHE A 102 -6.73 -17.66 -2.16
CA PHE A 102 -7.95 -16.93 -2.44
C PHE A 102 -9.00 -17.91 -2.92
N LYS A 103 -9.93 -18.25 -2.05
CA LYS A 103 -11.05 -19.13 -2.41
C LYS A 103 -12.33 -18.34 -2.60
N MET A 104 -13.05 -18.71 -3.63
CA MET A 104 -14.36 -18.13 -3.87
C MET A 104 -15.37 -18.65 -2.87
N SER A 105 -15.99 -17.74 -2.12
CA SER A 105 -16.98 -18.08 -1.08
C SER A 105 -18.28 -18.67 -1.67
N SER A 106 -18.64 -18.30 -2.91
CA SER A 106 -19.85 -18.78 -3.58
C SER A 106 -19.81 -18.54 -5.09
N TYR A 107 -19.81 -19.62 -5.86
CA TYR A 107 -19.88 -19.54 -7.33
C TYR A 107 -21.21 -18.95 -7.84
N THR A 108 -22.32 -19.22 -7.16
CA THR A 108 -23.62 -18.69 -7.55
C THR A 108 -23.74 -17.19 -7.36
N LYS A 109 -23.19 -16.66 -6.26
CA LYS A 109 -23.10 -15.22 -6.01
C LYS A 109 -22.16 -14.53 -6.99
N PHE A 110 -21.08 -15.20 -7.41
CA PHE A 110 -20.13 -14.69 -8.39
C PHE A 110 -20.72 -14.56 -9.79
N ALA A 111 -21.63 -15.43 -10.17
CA ALA A 111 -22.23 -15.42 -11.51
C ALA A 111 -22.91 -14.09 -11.85
N LYS A 112 -23.58 -13.45 -10.90
CA LYS A 112 -24.30 -12.19 -11.13
C LYS A 112 -23.38 -11.01 -11.52
N PRO A 113 -22.33 -10.65 -10.76
CA PRO A 113 -21.40 -9.61 -11.18
C PRO A 113 -20.63 -9.99 -12.45
N LEU A 114 -20.31 -11.28 -12.66
CA LEU A 114 -19.67 -11.75 -13.88
C LEU A 114 -20.56 -11.54 -15.12
N LEU A 115 -21.85 -11.88 -15.04
CA LEU A 115 -22.80 -11.63 -16.12
C LEU A 115 -22.96 -10.13 -16.41
N LYS A 116 -22.94 -9.28 -15.40
CA LYS A 116 -22.92 -7.82 -15.60
C LYS A 116 -21.66 -7.35 -16.31
N LEU A 117 -20.50 -7.87 -15.94
CA LEU A 117 -19.22 -7.55 -16.60
C LEU A 117 -19.22 -8.00 -18.06
N ILE A 118 -19.70 -9.22 -18.36
CA ILE A 118 -19.85 -9.74 -19.71
C ILE A 118 -20.82 -8.86 -20.51
N GLY A 119 -21.98 -8.53 -19.93
CA GLY A 119 -22.95 -7.64 -20.54
C GLY A 119 -22.37 -6.25 -20.82
N PHE A 120 -21.64 -5.67 -19.90
CA PHE A 120 -20.97 -4.38 -20.09
C PHE A 120 -19.95 -4.43 -21.25
N ARG A 121 -19.21 -5.52 -21.37
CA ARG A 121 -18.20 -5.69 -22.42
C ARG A 121 -18.81 -5.90 -23.80
N TYR A 122 -19.83 -6.74 -23.92
CA TYR A 122 -20.33 -7.24 -25.21
C TYR A 122 -21.70 -6.70 -25.62
N ALA A 123 -22.47 -6.09 -24.72
CA ALA A 123 -23.77 -5.52 -25.09
C ALA A 123 -23.63 -4.29 -26.00
N PRO A 124 -24.62 -4.01 -26.85
CA PRO A 124 -24.75 -2.75 -27.57
C PRO A 124 -24.69 -1.57 -26.59
N PHE A 125 -24.18 -0.42 -27.04
CA PHE A 125 -23.93 0.76 -26.20
C PHE A 125 -25.12 1.15 -25.33
N GLU A 126 -26.33 1.15 -25.92
CA GLU A 126 -27.57 1.52 -25.20
C GLU A 126 -27.91 0.62 -24.02
N LEU A 127 -27.48 -0.66 -24.08
CA LEU A 127 -27.73 -1.63 -23.01
C LEU A 127 -26.63 -1.65 -21.95
N LYS A 128 -25.46 -1.08 -22.22
CA LYS A 128 -24.33 -1.08 -21.26
C LYS A 128 -24.68 -0.44 -19.93
N LYS A 129 -25.52 0.58 -19.92
CA LYS A 129 -26.00 1.25 -18.69
C LYS A 129 -26.69 0.30 -17.72
N LYS A 130 -27.31 -0.78 -18.21
CA LYS A 130 -27.96 -1.82 -17.37
C LYS A 130 -26.98 -2.84 -16.81
N CYS A 131 -25.77 -2.87 -17.34
CA CYS A 131 -24.72 -3.83 -17.00
C CYS A 131 -23.60 -3.23 -16.15
N ILE A 132 -23.80 -2.03 -15.58
CA ILE A 132 -22.82 -1.39 -14.70
C ILE A 132 -22.60 -2.29 -13.48
N PHE A 133 -21.35 -2.55 -13.14
CA PHE A 133 -20.93 -3.31 -11.97
C PHE A 133 -19.90 -2.50 -11.17
N LYS A 134 -19.82 -2.78 -9.87
CA LYS A 134 -18.76 -2.24 -9.00
C LYS A 134 -17.70 -3.32 -8.82
N PRO A 135 -16.41 -3.04 -9.03
CA PRO A 135 -15.32 -4.00 -8.78
C PRO A 135 -15.36 -4.59 -7.37
N ALA A 136 -15.62 -3.79 -6.35
CA ALA A 136 -15.79 -4.22 -4.97
C ALA A 136 -16.84 -5.33 -4.75
N ALA A 137 -17.76 -5.53 -5.70
CA ALA A 137 -18.70 -6.66 -5.63
C ALA A 137 -18.02 -8.03 -5.78
N PHE A 138 -16.77 -8.08 -6.22
CA PHE A 138 -15.96 -9.30 -6.28
C PHE A 138 -15.17 -9.52 -4.98
N ASP A 139 -14.76 -8.47 -4.29
CA ASP A 139 -13.94 -8.56 -3.08
C ASP A 139 -14.67 -9.29 -1.96
N GLU A 140 -15.97 -9.03 -1.79
CA GLU A 140 -16.82 -9.71 -0.81
C GLU A 140 -16.98 -11.23 -1.06
N LEU A 141 -16.62 -11.70 -2.24
CA LEU A 141 -16.77 -13.10 -2.66
C LEU A 141 -15.49 -13.90 -2.49
N VAL A 142 -14.40 -13.26 -2.16
CA VAL A 142 -13.11 -13.91 -1.97
C VAL A 142 -12.90 -14.18 -0.48
N ARG A 143 -12.54 -15.41 -0.15
CA ARG A 143 -12.03 -15.80 1.16
C ARG A 143 -10.52 -15.93 1.10
N VAL A 144 -9.84 -15.38 2.10
CA VAL A 144 -8.42 -15.55 2.30
C VAL A 144 -8.18 -16.70 3.27
N GLU A 145 -7.40 -17.69 2.85
CA GLU A 145 -6.94 -18.82 3.67
C GLU A 145 -5.41 -18.83 3.72
N ASN A 146 -4.82 -19.07 4.89
CA ASN A 146 -3.36 -18.96 5.11
C ASN A 146 -2.55 -20.19 4.63
N THR A 147 -2.89 -20.77 3.48
CA THR A 147 -2.26 -22.02 2.99
C THR A 147 -1.91 -22.01 1.50
N GLY A 148 -2.07 -20.87 0.82
CA GLY A 148 -2.00 -20.79 -0.64
C GLY A 148 -0.64 -20.37 -1.23
N GLU A 149 -0.68 -20.03 -2.52
CA GLU A 149 0.50 -19.60 -3.30
C GLU A 149 0.66 -18.08 -3.37
N ASN A 150 -0.38 -17.33 -2.98
CA ASN A 150 -0.34 -15.87 -2.98
C ASN A 150 0.22 -15.34 -1.66
N TYR A 151 0.74 -14.13 -1.69
CA TYR A 151 1.29 -13.46 -0.51
C TYR A 151 0.28 -12.49 0.09
N SER A 152 0.27 -12.39 1.41
CA SER A 152 -0.47 -11.36 2.14
C SER A 152 0.45 -10.66 3.14
N PHE A 153 0.30 -9.37 3.22
CA PHE A 153 0.98 -8.47 4.15
C PHE A 153 0.11 -7.22 4.32
N THR A 154 0.43 -6.36 5.27
CA THR A 154 -0.33 -5.12 5.47
C THR A 154 -0.13 -4.19 4.27
N THR A 155 -1.19 -3.91 3.53
CA THR A 155 -1.14 -3.18 2.26
C THR A 155 -1.92 -1.87 2.26
N SER A 156 -2.65 -1.53 3.34
CA SER A 156 -3.46 -0.32 3.38
C SER A 156 -3.45 0.33 4.75
N ASP A 157 -3.69 1.63 4.76
CA ASP A 157 -3.79 2.45 5.97
C ASP A 157 -4.85 1.91 6.93
N TYR A 158 -5.99 1.49 6.39
CA TYR A 158 -7.06 0.88 7.18
C TYR A 158 -6.62 -0.42 7.88
N GLN A 159 -5.89 -1.28 7.18
CA GLN A 159 -5.35 -2.51 7.77
C GLN A 159 -4.27 -2.19 8.82
N PHE A 160 -3.43 -1.20 8.54
CA PHE A 160 -2.40 -0.73 9.47
C PHE A 160 -3.02 -0.16 10.74
N LYS A 161 -4.05 0.70 10.60
CA LYS A 161 -4.81 1.21 11.75
C LYS A 161 -5.46 0.08 12.55
N GLY A 162 -6.13 -0.86 11.89
CA GLY A 162 -6.75 -2.01 12.55
C GLY A 162 -5.72 -2.87 13.32
N HIS A 163 -4.50 -2.99 12.80
CA HIS A 163 -3.40 -3.65 13.50
C HIS A 163 -2.98 -2.86 14.74
N LEU A 164 -2.80 -1.54 14.62
CA LEU A 164 -2.47 -0.67 15.75
C LEU A 164 -3.55 -0.70 16.84
N ASP A 165 -4.81 -0.64 16.46
CA ASP A 165 -5.95 -0.67 17.40
C ASP A 165 -6.01 -1.99 18.17
N THR A 166 -5.58 -3.10 17.56
CA THR A 166 -5.61 -4.44 18.15
C THR A 166 -4.37 -4.74 19.00
N VAL A 167 -3.20 -4.43 18.49
CA VAL A 167 -1.92 -4.80 19.10
C VAL A 167 -1.31 -3.65 19.89
N GLY A 168 -1.61 -2.42 19.51
CA GLY A 168 -0.98 -1.21 20.05
C GLY A 168 0.46 -1.03 19.61
N ILE A 169 1.10 0.01 20.14
CA ILE A 169 2.53 0.26 19.96
C ILE A 169 3.28 -0.45 21.08
N THR A 170 4.09 -1.43 20.72
CA THR A 170 4.94 -2.13 21.67
C THR A 170 6.40 -1.77 21.46
N THR A 171 7.12 -1.53 22.55
CA THR A 171 8.58 -1.42 22.54
C THR A 171 9.17 -2.73 23.05
N GLU A 172 9.83 -3.47 22.15
CA GLU A 172 10.56 -4.68 22.50
C GLU A 172 12.01 -4.52 22.02
N ASN A 173 12.95 -4.63 22.96
CA ASN A 173 14.38 -4.42 22.69
C ASN A 173 15.17 -5.74 22.58
N SER A 174 14.51 -6.88 22.60
CA SER A 174 15.17 -8.20 22.58
C SER A 174 15.82 -8.53 21.24
N ASN A 175 15.21 -8.09 20.13
CA ASN A 175 15.71 -8.34 18.78
C ASN A 175 15.66 -7.04 17.95
N PRO A 176 16.70 -6.75 17.17
CA PRO A 176 16.67 -5.59 16.28
C PRO A 176 15.59 -5.77 15.20
N LYS A 177 14.81 -4.72 14.95
CA LYS A 177 13.72 -4.73 13.97
C LYS A 177 13.93 -3.60 12.96
N PHE A 178 13.67 -3.93 11.70
CA PHE A 178 13.51 -2.96 10.63
C PHE A 178 12.06 -3.02 10.16
N LYS A 179 11.38 -1.90 10.19
CA LYS A 179 10.00 -1.79 9.73
C LYS A 179 9.91 -0.71 8.66
N PHE A 180 9.38 -1.07 7.52
CA PHE A 180 9.09 -0.13 6.44
C PHE A 180 7.58 0.06 6.33
N PHE A 181 7.14 1.30 6.48
CA PHE A 181 5.74 1.69 6.34
C PHE A 181 5.64 2.68 5.18
N HIS A 182 4.85 2.31 4.18
CA HIS A 182 4.40 3.19 3.14
C HIS A 182 2.88 3.23 3.21
N LEU A 183 2.36 4.33 3.73
CA LEU A 183 0.93 4.59 3.87
C LEU A 183 0.50 5.55 2.77
N ASP A 184 -0.67 5.34 2.20
CA ASP A 184 -1.23 6.23 1.18
C ASP A 184 -1.58 7.60 1.77
N GLY A 185 -2.04 7.62 3.04
CA GLY A 185 -2.28 8.85 3.77
C GLY A 185 -3.18 9.83 3.03
N ALA A 186 -2.65 11.04 2.80
CA ALA A 186 -3.33 12.10 2.07
C ALA A 186 -3.17 11.98 0.54
N HIS A 187 -3.15 10.77 -0.02
CA HIS A 187 -3.09 10.52 -1.46
C HIS A 187 -4.48 10.54 -2.10
N VAL A 188 -4.59 11.06 -3.31
CA VAL A 188 -5.84 11.01 -4.10
C VAL A 188 -6.10 9.59 -4.65
N PRO A 189 -7.36 9.10 -4.69
CA PRO A 189 -8.56 9.76 -4.18
C PRO A 189 -8.59 9.79 -2.65
N PHE A 190 -9.10 10.89 -2.07
CA PHE A 190 -9.23 11.04 -0.63
C PHE A 190 -10.43 10.23 -0.15
N ILE A 191 -10.18 9.05 0.38
CA ILE A 191 -11.22 8.06 0.72
C ILE A 191 -11.36 7.80 2.22
N TYR A 192 -10.67 8.56 3.04
CA TYR A 192 -10.74 8.43 4.50
C TYR A 192 -11.19 9.73 5.16
N ASP A 193 -12.05 9.61 6.17
CA ASP A 193 -12.34 10.69 7.11
C ASP A 193 -11.29 10.71 8.24
N LYS A 194 -11.37 11.69 9.13
CA LYS A 194 -10.46 11.85 10.28
C LYS A 194 -10.43 10.68 11.27
N ASN A 195 -11.36 9.74 11.17
CA ASN A 195 -11.40 8.52 11.98
C ASN A 195 -10.98 7.29 11.19
N MET A 196 -10.43 7.47 9.99
CA MET A 196 -10.08 6.40 9.04
C MET A 196 -11.29 5.58 8.57
N ASN A 197 -12.50 6.13 8.60
CA ASN A 197 -13.63 5.49 7.96
C ASN A 197 -13.59 5.76 6.46
N ILE A 198 -13.92 4.73 5.68
CA ILE A 198 -14.00 4.87 4.23
C ILE A 198 -15.23 5.71 3.87
N ILE A 199 -15.00 6.77 3.09
CA ILE A 199 -16.02 7.68 2.56
C ILE A 199 -16.05 7.61 1.03
N ASP A 200 -17.08 8.20 0.41
CA ASP A 200 -17.14 8.30 -1.05
C ASP A 200 -16.02 9.24 -1.55
N GLU A 201 -15.33 8.83 -2.62
CA GLU A 201 -14.22 9.59 -3.20
C GLU A 201 -14.59 11.02 -3.65
N HIS A 202 -15.90 11.27 -3.87
CA HIS A 202 -16.41 12.60 -4.22
C HIS A 202 -16.69 13.48 -2.99
N GLU A 203 -16.72 12.92 -1.81
CA GLU A 203 -16.93 13.62 -0.54
C GLU A 203 -15.62 13.90 0.20
N GLY A 204 -14.55 13.16 -0.14
CA GLY A 204 -13.25 13.29 0.49
C GLY A 204 -12.53 14.58 0.10
N THR A 205 -11.87 15.21 1.07
CA THR A 205 -10.99 16.35 0.85
C THR A 205 -9.58 16.07 1.34
N PHE A 206 -8.62 16.85 0.85
CA PHE A 206 -7.23 16.75 1.30
C PHE A 206 -7.12 16.97 2.82
N GLU A 207 -7.84 17.95 3.36
CA GLU A 207 -7.85 18.27 4.78
C GLU A 207 -8.35 17.08 5.62
N MET A 208 -9.44 16.44 5.20
CA MET A 208 -9.96 15.23 5.88
C MET A 208 -8.93 14.11 5.90
N SER A 209 -8.21 13.89 4.81
CA SER A 209 -7.18 12.85 4.73
C SER A 209 -5.95 13.17 5.56
N VAL A 210 -5.58 14.46 5.69
CA VAL A 210 -4.49 14.88 6.58
C VAL A 210 -4.87 14.70 8.05
N GLU A 211 -6.12 14.97 8.42
CA GLU A 211 -6.61 14.73 9.79
C GLU A 211 -6.68 13.24 10.16
N ALA A 212 -6.70 12.35 9.17
CA ALA A 212 -6.73 10.90 9.37
C ALA A 212 -5.35 10.29 9.63
N VAL A 213 -4.27 10.95 9.20
CA VAL A 213 -2.87 10.50 9.34
C VAL A 213 -2.24 11.05 10.60
#